data_cba4ea33656d6ff0a6f47197d7143ca6
#
_entry.id   cba4ea33656d6ff0a6f47197d7143ca6
#
_cell.length_a   1.000
_cell.length_b   1.000
_cell.length_c   1.000
_cell.angle_alpha   90.00
_cell.angle_beta   90.00
_cell.angle_gamma   90.00
#
_symmetry.space_group_name_H-M   'P 1'
#
loop_
_entity.id
_entity.type
_entity.pdbx_description
1 polymer ?
#
loop_
_entity_poly.entity_id
_entity_poly.type
_entity_poly.pdbx_seq_one_letter_code
_entity_poly.pdbx_strand_id
1 'polypeptide(L)'
;LGTKWELMDKHLLLTAALFRTDIENEVEQNDDGSYSQYGKKRVEGYEISLAGNITPDWQVIGGYTQQKATIKNGKDVAQDGSSSLPYTPEHAFTLWSQYQATDDISVGAGARYIGSMHKGSDGAVGTPAFTEGYWVADAKLGYRVNRNLDFQLNVYNLFDTDYVASINKSGYRYHPGEPRTFLLTANMHF
;
A
#
# COMPACT_ATOMS: atom_id res chain seq x y z
N LEU A 1 18.24 -10.57 0.70
CA LEU A 1 18.23 -12.00 0.36
C LEU A 1 16.82 -12.37 -0.05
N GLY A 2 16.66 -13.01 -1.20
CA GLY A 2 15.35 -13.38 -1.70
C GLY A 2 15.31 -14.78 -2.27
N THR A 3 14.10 -15.29 -2.41
CA THR A 3 13.81 -16.58 -3.01
C THR A 3 12.54 -16.49 -3.85
N LYS A 4 12.44 -17.37 -4.81
CA LYS A 4 11.37 -17.40 -5.78
C LYS A 4 10.97 -18.85 -6.03
N TRP A 5 9.68 -19.16 -5.96
CA TRP A 5 9.13 -20.47 -6.21
C TRP A 5 8.09 -20.40 -7.31
N GLU A 6 8.25 -21.25 -8.30
CA GLU A 6 7.24 -21.51 -9.31
C GLU A 6 6.38 -22.69 -8.86
N LEU A 7 5.11 -22.43 -8.65
CA LEU A 7 4.13 -23.39 -8.16
C LEU A 7 3.11 -23.71 -9.27
N MET A 8 2.34 -24.79 -9.13
CA MET A 8 1.26 -25.17 -10.06
C MET A 8 1.74 -25.18 -11.53
N ASP A 9 2.79 -25.96 -11.81
CA ASP A 9 3.38 -26.06 -13.15
C ASP A 9 3.77 -24.69 -13.75
N LYS A 10 4.33 -23.78 -12.90
CA LYS A 10 4.75 -22.42 -13.25
C LYS A 10 3.62 -21.42 -13.50
N HIS A 11 2.38 -21.78 -13.19
CA HIS A 11 1.25 -20.87 -13.31
C HIS A 11 1.14 -19.88 -12.14
N LEU A 12 1.78 -20.18 -11.01
CA LEU A 12 1.75 -19.35 -9.82
C LEU A 12 3.17 -19.09 -9.33
N LEU A 13 3.51 -17.81 -9.18
CA LEU A 13 4.79 -17.35 -8.68
C LEU A 13 4.65 -16.85 -7.24
N LEU A 14 5.39 -17.44 -6.33
CA LEU A 14 5.57 -16.96 -4.96
C LEU A 14 6.98 -16.41 -4.81
N THR A 15 7.11 -15.21 -4.27
CA THR A 15 8.42 -14.62 -3.92
C THR A 15 8.46 -14.23 -2.46
N ALA A 16 9.63 -14.34 -1.85
CA ALA A 16 9.88 -13.81 -0.52
C ALA A 16 11.28 -13.18 -0.47
N ALA A 17 11.41 -12.04 0.19
CA ALA A 17 12.68 -11.39 0.37
C ALA A 17 12.83 -10.80 1.77
N LEU A 18 14.06 -10.84 2.27
CA LEU A 18 14.53 -10.05 3.39
C LEU A 18 15.36 -8.89 2.84
N PHE A 19 15.08 -7.69 3.29
CA PHE A 19 15.79 -6.52 2.81
C PHE A 19 16.29 -5.63 3.95
N ARG A 20 17.33 -4.90 3.67
CA ARG A 20 17.84 -3.82 4.49
C ARG A 20 18.50 -2.77 3.62
N THR A 21 18.10 -1.53 3.82
CA THR A 21 18.66 -0.35 3.16
C THR A 21 19.13 0.62 4.23
N ASP A 22 20.37 1.04 4.14
CA ASP A 22 20.95 2.10 4.95
C ASP A 22 21.19 3.35 4.08
N ILE A 23 20.73 4.50 4.53
CA ILE A 23 21.05 5.81 3.97
C ILE A 23 22.00 6.48 4.97
N GLU A 24 23.16 6.92 4.50
CA GLU A 24 24.18 7.56 5.32
C GLU A 24 24.55 8.93 4.75
N ASN A 25 25.09 9.78 5.61
CA ASN A 25 25.52 11.14 5.26
C ASN A 25 24.37 12.03 4.74
N GLU A 26 23.17 11.84 5.27
CA GLU A 26 22.07 12.74 4.98
C GLU A 26 22.33 14.11 5.60
N VAL A 27 21.94 15.15 4.88
CA VAL A 27 22.13 16.53 5.32
C VAL A 27 21.12 16.86 6.41
N GLU A 28 21.61 17.23 7.57
CA GLU A 28 20.78 17.67 8.71
C GLU A 28 21.07 19.14 9.02
N GLN A 29 20.05 19.90 9.35
CA GLN A 29 20.18 21.28 9.79
C GLN A 29 20.46 21.33 11.30
N ASN A 30 21.57 21.95 11.70
CA ASN A 30 21.94 22.17 13.09
C ASN A 30 21.06 23.25 13.73
N ASP A 31 21.09 23.37 15.07
CA ASP A 31 20.30 24.34 15.80
C ASP A 31 20.73 25.80 15.55
N ASP A 32 21.97 26.02 15.13
CA ASP A 32 22.51 27.31 14.72
C ASP A 32 22.16 27.67 13.25
N GLY A 33 21.39 26.82 12.55
CA GLY A 33 21.02 27.00 11.15
C GLY A 33 22.05 26.53 10.14
N SER A 34 23.21 26.07 10.57
CA SER A 34 24.21 25.44 9.70
C SER A 34 23.79 24.04 9.27
N TYR A 35 24.47 23.46 8.27
CA TYR A 35 24.18 22.12 7.76
C TYR A 35 25.37 21.20 7.98
N SER A 36 25.08 19.96 8.40
CA SER A 36 26.08 18.90 8.58
C SER A 36 25.60 17.61 7.92
N GLN A 37 26.54 16.79 7.45
CA GLN A 37 26.25 15.50 6.82
C GLN A 37 26.53 14.37 7.81
N TYR A 38 25.56 14.06 8.68
CA TYR A 38 25.70 13.00 9.68
C TYR A 38 24.46 12.12 9.79
N GLY A 39 23.39 12.47 9.08
CA GLY A 39 22.13 11.75 9.15
C GLY A 39 22.28 10.29 8.68
N LYS A 40 21.65 9.39 9.41
CA LYS A 40 21.61 7.97 9.07
C LYS A 40 20.22 7.41 9.29
N LYS A 41 19.67 6.80 8.23
CA LYS A 41 18.37 6.12 8.25
C LYS A 41 18.54 4.66 7.85
N ARG A 42 17.67 3.80 8.39
CA ARG A 42 17.63 2.38 8.04
C ARG A 42 16.19 1.96 7.82
N VAL A 43 15.97 1.21 6.75
CA VAL A 43 14.75 0.46 6.48
C VAL A 43 15.13 -1.01 6.36
N GLU A 44 14.52 -1.86 7.16
CA GLU A 44 14.74 -3.30 7.14
C GLU A 44 13.42 -4.03 7.34
N GLY A 45 13.29 -5.20 6.72
CA GLY A 45 12.05 -5.95 6.79
C GLY A 45 12.03 -7.17 5.89
N TYR A 46 10.82 -7.65 5.66
CA TYR A 46 10.57 -8.72 4.70
C TYR A 46 9.33 -8.41 3.85
N GLU A 47 9.32 -9.02 2.69
CA GLU A 47 8.19 -8.98 1.77
C GLU A 47 7.89 -10.37 1.23
N ILE A 48 6.61 -10.63 1.00
CA ILE A 48 6.11 -11.83 0.35
C ILE A 48 5.14 -11.38 -0.74
N SER A 49 5.26 -11.94 -1.94
CA SER A 49 4.31 -11.66 -3.02
C SER A 49 3.90 -12.94 -3.73
N LEU A 50 2.67 -12.91 -4.24
CA LEU A 50 2.04 -13.99 -4.96
C LEU A 50 1.44 -13.42 -6.24
N ALA A 51 1.68 -14.05 -7.40
CA ALA A 51 1.09 -13.62 -8.67
C ALA A 51 0.94 -14.81 -9.62
N GLY A 52 -0.21 -14.93 -10.26
CA GLY A 52 -0.46 -15.95 -11.26
C GLY A 52 -1.87 -16.50 -11.23
N ASN A 53 -2.01 -17.71 -11.80
CA ASN A 53 -3.28 -18.40 -11.93
C ASN A 53 -3.33 -19.62 -10.99
N ILE A 54 -4.39 -19.72 -10.19
CA ILE A 54 -4.69 -20.93 -9.38
C ILE A 54 -5.33 -21.99 -10.27
N THR A 55 -6.21 -21.55 -11.18
CA THR A 55 -6.77 -22.34 -12.27
C THR A 55 -6.74 -21.51 -13.55
N PRO A 56 -7.03 -22.07 -14.75
CA PRO A 56 -7.14 -21.26 -15.97
C PRO A 56 -8.10 -20.07 -15.86
N ASP A 57 -9.13 -20.21 -15.02
CA ASP A 57 -10.18 -19.21 -14.84
C ASP A 57 -10.01 -18.36 -13.57
N TRP A 58 -9.01 -18.65 -12.72
CA TRP A 58 -8.82 -17.98 -11.45
C TRP A 58 -7.42 -17.40 -11.29
N GLN A 59 -7.33 -16.09 -11.37
CA GLN A 59 -6.11 -15.31 -11.19
C GLN A 59 -6.05 -14.65 -9.81
N VAL A 60 -4.86 -14.63 -9.24
CA VAL A 60 -4.56 -13.91 -7.99
C VAL A 60 -3.28 -13.09 -8.12
N ILE A 61 -3.27 -11.94 -7.48
CA ILE A 61 -2.07 -11.13 -7.27
C ILE A 61 -2.15 -10.50 -5.88
N GLY A 62 -1.06 -10.56 -5.14
CA GLY A 62 -1.03 -9.98 -3.81
C GLY A 62 0.37 -9.85 -3.27
N GLY A 63 0.48 -9.09 -2.18
CA GLY A 63 1.73 -8.90 -1.48
C GLY A 63 1.52 -8.44 -0.05
N TYR A 64 2.49 -8.75 0.77
CA TYR A 64 2.58 -8.28 2.13
C TYR A 64 4.01 -7.82 2.40
N THR A 65 4.14 -6.66 3.00
CA THR A 65 5.41 -6.11 3.45
C THR A 65 5.31 -5.79 4.94
N GLN A 66 6.30 -6.25 5.69
CA GLN A 66 6.57 -5.78 7.03
C GLN A 66 7.93 -5.11 7.02
N GLN A 67 7.98 -3.86 7.48
CA GLN A 67 9.21 -3.09 7.52
C GLN A 67 9.32 -2.27 8.79
N LYS A 68 10.54 -2.06 9.23
CA LYS A 68 10.88 -1.13 10.28
C LYS A 68 11.79 -0.04 9.70
N ALA A 69 11.26 1.17 9.62
CA ALA A 69 11.99 2.34 9.16
C ALA A 69 12.39 3.19 10.37
N THR A 70 13.70 3.39 10.57
CA THR A 70 14.23 4.07 11.76
C THR A 70 15.32 5.08 11.40
N ILE A 71 15.36 6.15 12.17
CA ILE A 71 16.47 7.09 12.18
C ILE A 71 17.50 6.58 13.18
N LYS A 72 18.70 6.29 12.69
CA LYS A 72 19.82 5.78 13.50
C LYS A 72 20.70 6.90 14.03
N ASN A 73 20.79 7.98 13.28
CA ASN A 73 21.49 9.21 13.66
C ASN A 73 20.80 10.38 12.96
N GLY A 74 20.60 11.49 13.63
CA GLY A 74 19.85 12.65 13.14
C GLY A 74 18.93 13.20 14.20
N LYS A 75 18.19 14.24 13.86
CA LYS A 75 17.15 14.78 14.74
C LYS A 75 15.97 13.84 14.82
N ASP A 76 15.34 13.79 15.99
CA ASP A 76 14.07 13.08 16.17
C ASP A 76 13.01 13.72 15.28
N VAL A 77 12.35 12.89 14.46
CA VAL A 77 11.37 13.39 13.49
C VAL A 77 9.96 12.90 13.75
N ALA A 78 9.76 11.91 14.62
CA ALA A 78 8.43 11.50 15.04
C ALA A 78 7.95 12.31 16.23
N GLN A 79 6.69 12.73 16.21
CA GLN A 79 6.10 13.58 17.25
C GLN A 79 6.06 12.93 18.63
N ASP A 80 6.01 11.60 18.69
CA ASP A 80 6.03 10.81 19.92
C ASP A 80 7.43 10.66 20.52
N GLY A 81 8.45 11.28 19.92
CA GLY A 81 9.85 11.18 20.33
C GLY A 81 10.52 9.86 19.92
N SER A 82 9.85 9.01 19.15
CA SER A 82 10.44 7.78 18.66
C SER A 82 11.40 8.04 17.50
N SER A 83 12.28 7.08 17.24
CA SER A 83 13.15 7.08 16.07
C SER A 83 12.48 6.55 14.79
N SER A 84 11.15 6.41 14.79
CA SER A 84 10.38 5.96 13.64
C SER A 84 10.45 6.96 12.51
N LEU A 85 10.65 6.50 11.30
CA LEU A 85 10.59 7.36 10.12
C LEU A 85 9.14 7.77 9.86
N PRO A 86 8.83 9.07 9.81
CA PRO A 86 7.47 9.54 9.60
C PRO A 86 6.87 9.09 8.26
N TYR A 87 5.55 9.00 8.23
CA TYR A 87 4.76 8.70 7.02
C TYR A 87 5.11 7.37 6.35
N THR A 88 5.70 6.45 7.11
CA THR A 88 6.11 5.14 6.61
C THR A 88 5.38 4.06 7.41
N PRO A 89 4.42 3.33 6.81
CA PRO A 89 3.71 2.27 7.51
C PRO A 89 4.63 1.08 7.76
N GLU A 90 4.50 0.46 8.93
CA GLU A 90 5.26 -0.77 9.23
C GLU A 90 4.70 -2.00 8.51
N HIS A 91 3.40 -1.99 8.21
CA HIS A 91 2.70 -3.10 7.57
C HIS A 91 1.90 -2.60 6.38
N ALA A 92 2.03 -3.28 5.26
CA ALA A 92 1.21 -3.08 4.08
C ALA A 92 0.82 -4.44 3.50
N PHE A 93 -0.45 -4.57 3.13
CA PHE A 93 -0.99 -5.76 2.48
C PHE A 93 -1.86 -5.35 1.30
N THR A 94 -1.81 -6.12 0.23
CA THR A 94 -2.74 -6.03 -0.90
C THR A 94 -3.02 -7.42 -1.44
N LEU A 95 -4.25 -7.66 -1.82
CA LEU A 95 -4.66 -8.88 -2.51
C LEU A 95 -5.76 -8.53 -3.50
N TRP A 96 -5.64 -9.02 -4.72
CA TRP A 96 -6.68 -9.01 -5.73
C TRP A 96 -6.88 -10.42 -6.26
N SER A 97 -8.13 -10.82 -6.40
CA SER A 97 -8.54 -12.10 -6.93
C SER A 97 -9.58 -11.87 -8.01
N GLN A 98 -9.42 -12.48 -9.17
CA GLN A 98 -10.35 -12.42 -10.29
C GLN A 98 -10.68 -13.82 -10.77
N TYR A 99 -11.96 -14.09 -10.95
CA TYR A 99 -12.48 -15.36 -11.40
C TYR A 99 -13.39 -15.19 -12.62
N GLN A 100 -13.16 -15.98 -13.65
CA GLN A 100 -14.02 -16.09 -14.83
C GLN A 100 -15.10 -17.10 -14.52
N ALA A 101 -16.29 -16.62 -14.10
CA ALA A 101 -17.36 -17.50 -13.64
C ALA A 101 -18.07 -18.22 -14.78
N THR A 102 -18.15 -17.58 -15.94
CA THR A 102 -18.63 -18.15 -17.20
C THR A 102 -17.87 -17.51 -18.36
N ASP A 103 -18.11 -17.95 -19.61
CA ASP A 103 -17.50 -17.31 -20.80
C ASP A 103 -17.79 -15.81 -20.87
N ASP A 104 -18.91 -15.37 -20.32
CA ASP A 104 -19.36 -13.97 -20.40
C ASP A 104 -19.29 -13.19 -19.09
N ILE A 105 -19.13 -13.87 -17.92
CA ILE A 105 -19.16 -13.23 -16.61
C ILE A 105 -17.82 -13.40 -15.90
N SER A 106 -17.22 -12.30 -15.50
CA SER A 106 -16.06 -12.27 -14.62
C SER A 106 -16.36 -11.50 -13.33
N VAL A 107 -15.84 -11.99 -12.22
CA VAL A 107 -15.94 -11.33 -10.91
C VAL A 107 -14.55 -11.13 -10.33
N GLY A 108 -14.37 -10.04 -9.62
CA GLY A 108 -13.13 -9.76 -8.93
C GLY A 108 -13.41 -9.11 -7.58
N ALA A 109 -12.55 -9.40 -6.63
CA ALA A 109 -12.55 -8.74 -5.33
C ALA A 109 -11.13 -8.63 -4.80
N GLY A 110 -10.89 -7.60 -4.03
CA GLY A 110 -9.61 -7.39 -3.40
C GLY A 110 -9.72 -6.58 -2.13
N ALA A 111 -8.63 -6.58 -1.39
CA ALA A 111 -8.50 -5.78 -0.19
C ALA A 111 -7.07 -5.26 -0.07
N ARG A 112 -6.94 -4.08 0.53
CA ARG A 112 -5.66 -3.50 0.93
C ARG A 112 -5.71 -3.08 2.39
N TYR A 113 -4.59 -3.25 3.06
CA TYR A 113 -4.34 -2.75 4.40
C TYR A 113 -3.11 -1.86 4.39
N ILE A 114 -3.21 -0.70 5.00
CA ILE A 114 -2.09 0.18 5.31
C ILE A 114 -2.05 0.35 6.81
N GLY A 115 -0.90 0.03 7.41
CA GLY A 115 -0.69 0.20 8.84
C GLY A 115 -0.64 1.66 9.27
N SER A 116 -0.65 1.89 10.58
CA SER A 116 -0.49 3.23 11.15
C SER A 116 0.82 3.87 10.71
N MET A 117 0.82 5.20 10.59
CA MET A 117 2.00 5.99 10.22
C MET A 117 2.22 7.08 11.26
N HIS A 118 3.46 7.23 11.73
CA HIS A 118 3.83 8.32 12.61
C HIS A 118 3.88 9.66 11.87
N LYS A 119 3.49 10.71 12.56
CA LYS A 119 3.66 12.08 12.07
C LYS A 119 5.03 12.61 12.45
N GLY A 120 5.56 13.54 11.66
CA GLY A 120 6.81 14.24 11.98
C GLY A 120 6.70 15.18 13.18
N SER A 121 7.84 15.45 13.84
CA SER A 121 7.93 16.29 15.03
C SER A 121 7.71 17.78 14.78
N ASP A 122 7.77 18.21 13.53
CA ASP A 122 7.52 19.59 13.11
C ASP A 122 6.02 19.95 12.98
N GLY A 123 5.16 19.05 13.45
CA GLY A 123 3.72 19.27 13.45
C GLY A 123 3.26 20.20 14.56
N ALA A 124 2.06 20.73 14.37
CA ALA A 124 1.44 21.62 15.31
C ALA A 124 1.04 20.94 16.62
N VAL A 125 1.10 21.67 17.70
CA VAL A 125 0.65 21.21 19.01
C VAL A 125 -0.83 20.84 18.97
N GLY A 126 -1.18 19.72 19.59
CA GLY A 126 -2.58 19.24 19.66
C GLY A 126 -3.05 18.44 18.44
N THR A 127 -2.18 18.21 17.47
CA THR A 127 -2.51 17.32 16.33
C THR A 127 -2.15 15.87 16.65
N PRO A 128 -2.81 14.86 16.02
CA PRO A 128 -2.52 13.45 16.28
C PRO A 128 -1.06 13.09 15.98
N ALA A 129 -0.45 12.25 16.80
CA ALA A 129 0.92 11.77 16.62
C ALA A 129 1.06 10.72 15.51
N PHE A 130 -0.04 10.09 15.14
CA PHE A 130 -0.08 9.04 14.10
C PHE A 130 -1.44 9.02 13.40
N THR A 131 -1.49 8.42 12.23
CA THR A 131 -2.74 8.02 11.57
C THR A 131 -3.03 6.56 11.90
N GLU A 132 -4.29 6.21 12.07
CA GLU A 132 -4.69 4.82 12.27
C GLU A 132 -4.51 4.00 10.99
N GLY A 133 -4.22 2.72 11.17
CA GLY A 133 -4.20 1.77 10.06
C GLY A 133 -5.63 1.48 9.58
N TYR A 134 -5.78 1.17 8.29
CA TYR A 134 -7.09 0.95 7.70
C TYR A 134 -7.11 -0.17 6.66
N TRP A 135 -8.30 -0.74 6.47
CA TRP A 135 -8.62 -1.68 5.42
C TRP A 135 -9.57 -1.06 4.41
N VAL A 136 -9.33 -1.31 3.13
CA VAL A 136 -10.27 -0.98 2.05
C VAL A 136 -10.43 -2.20 1.17
N ALA A 137 -11.68 -2.52 0.82
CA ALA A 137 -12.01 -3.59 -0.11
C ALA A 137 -12.67 -3.02 -1.37
N ASP A 138 -12.36 -3.62 -2.50
CA ASP A 138 -12.88 -3.26 -3.81
C ASP A 138 -13.48 -4.50 -4.48
N ALA A 139 -14.45 -4.30 -5.39
CA ALA A 139 -15.08 -5.37 -6.14
C ALA A 139 -15.24 -4.99 -7.62
N LYS A 140 -15.32 -5.99 -8.48
CA LYS A 140 -15.49 -5.85 -9.92
C LYS A 140 -16.48 -6.90 -10.43
N LEU A 141 -17.35 -6.49 -11.35
CA LEU A 141 -18.18 -7.37 -12.16
C LEU A 141 -17.97 -7.01 -13.64
N GLY A 142 -17.58 -7.98 -14.44
CA GLY A 142 -17.48 -7.87 -15.89
C GLY A 142 -18.58 -8.70 -16.55
N TYR A 143 -19.21 -8.16 -17.59
CA TYR A 143 -20.20 -8.85 -18.39
C TYR A 143 -20.00 -8.59 -19.89
N ARG A 144 -19.71 -9.64 -20.63
CA ARG A 144 -19.63 -9.63 -22.09
C ARG A 144 -21.02 -9.86 -22.68
N VAL A 145 -21.56 -8.85 -23.33
CA VAL A 145 -22.87 -8.95 -24.01
C VAL A 145 -22.75 -9.70 -25.33
N ASN A 146 -21.68 -9.41 -26.08
CA ASN A 146 -21.35 -10.07 -27.34
C ASN A 146 -19.88 -9.79 -27.70
N ARG A 147 -19.45 -10.16 -28.92
CA ARG A 147 -18.05 -10.00 -29.37
C ARG A 147 -17.61 -8.55 -29.48
N ASN A 148 -18.54 -7.60 -29.56
CA ASN A 148 -18.27 -6.19 -29.79
C ASN A 148 -18.57 -5.30 -28.58
N LEU A 149 -19.23 -5.80 -27.53
CA LEU A 149 -19.65 -5.01 -26.40
C LEU A 149 -19.45 -5.77 -25.09
N ASP A 150 -18.77 -5.14 -24.15
CA ASP A 150 -18.70 -5.56 -22.76
C ASP A 150 -18.91 -4.42 -21.78
N PHE A 151 -19.42 -4.72 -20.61
CA PHE A 151 -19.57 -3.82 -19.49
C PHE A 151 -18.69 -4.24 -18.32
N GLN A 152 -18.20 -3.25 -17.59
CA GLN A 152 -17.47 -3.49 -16.34
C GLN A 152 -17.99 -2.53 -15.27
N LEU A 153 -18.47 -3.07 -14.16
CA LEU A 153 -18.78 -2.32 -12.95
C LEU A 153 -17.65 -2.52 -11.94
N ASN A 154 -17.06 -1.42 -11.49
CA ASN A 154 -16.14 -1.40 -10.36
C ASN A 154 -16.81 -0.72 -9.18
N VAL A 155 -16.62 -1.28 -8.00
CA VAL A 155 -17.04 -0.70 -6.72
C VAL A 155 -15.78 -0.51 -5.89
N TYR A 156 -15.37 0.72 -5.71
CA TYR A 156 -14.23 1.08 -4.87
C TYR A 156 -14.73 1.37 -3.45
N ASN A 157 -13.93 1.01 -2.46
CA ASN A 157 -14.28 1.11 -1.05
C ASN A 157 -15.67 0.49 -0.76
N LEU A 158 -15.79 -0.80 -1.03
CA LEU A 158 -17.06 -1.57 -1.02
C LEU A 158 -17.85 -1.40 0.30
N PHE A 159 -17.13 -1.30 1.42
CA PHE A 159 -17.74 -1.19 2.76
C PHE A 159 -17.91 0.25 3.24
N ASP A 160 -17.55 1.24 2.40
CA ASP A 160 -17.62 2.67 2.74
C ASP A 160 -16.83 3.02 4.00
N THR A 161 -15.63 2.44 4.11
CA THR A 161 -14.75 2.65 5.25
C THR A 161 -14.26 4.09 5.26
N ASP A 162 -14.45 4.79 6.37
CA ASP A 162 -13.84 6.10 6.61
C ASP A 162 -12.38 5.91 7.06
N TYR A 163 -11.45 6.60 6.41
CA TYR A 163 -10.03 6.53 6.75
C TYR A 163 -9.29 7.81 6.38
N VAL A 164 -8.14 8.01 7.00
CA VAL A 164 -7.19 9.07 6.65
C VAL A 164 -6.15 8.50 5.71
N ALA A 165 -6.21 8.88 4.43
CA ALA A 165 -5.28 8.41 3.42
C ALA A 165 -3.87 8.97 3.61
N SER A 166 -3.77 10.24 4.00
CA SER A 166 -2.49 10.88 4.34
C SER A 166 -2.71 12.12 5.23
N ILE A 167 -1.67 12.45 5.98
CA ILE A 167 -1.63 13.66 6.80
C ILE A 167 -0.46 14.52 6.33
N ASN A 168 -0.64 15.84 6.32
CA ASN A 168 0.46 16.74 5.97
C ASN A 168 1.43 16.94 7.15
N LYS A 169 2.59 17.50 6.84
CA LYS A 169 3.68 17.73 7.78
C LYS A 169 3.25 18.54 9.01
N SER A 170 2.38 19.54 8.86
CA SER A 170 1.87 20.35 9.99
C SER A 170 0.86 19.62 10.88
N GLY A 171 0.25 18.54 10.40
CA GLY A 171 -0.81 17.81 11.10
C GLY A 171 -2.18 18.47 11.11
N TYR A 172 -2.33 19.68 10.62
CA TYR A 172 -3.63 20.36 10.54
C TYR A 172 -4.47 19.99 9.31
N ARG A 173 -3.85 19.40 8.31
CA ARG A 173 -4.51 19.02 7.06
C ARG A 173 -4.29 17.54 6.80
N TYR A 174 -5.31 16.90 6.33
CA TYR A 174 -5.25 15.50 5.92
C TYR A 174 -6.05 15.30 4.62
N HIS A 175 -5.74 14.25 3.92
CA HIS A 175 -6.56 13.77 2.82
C HIS A 175 -7.44 12.64 3.36
N PRO A 176 -8.77 12.81 3.34
CA PRO A 176 -9.67 11.69 3.65
C PRO A 176 -9.52 10.61 2.59
N GLY A 177 -9.84 9.39 2.95
CA GLY A 177 -10.01 8.30 2.02
C GLY A 177 -11.15 8.58 1.03
N GLU A 178 -11.08 7.95 -0.13
CA GLU A 178 -12.17 8.02 -1.10
C GLU A 178 -13.38 7.26 -0.56
N PRO A 179 -14.61 7.84 -0.63
CA PRO A 179 -15.83 7.16 -0.24
C PRO A 179 -16.15 6.03 -1.24
N ARG A 180 -17.14 5.20 -0.90
CA ARG A 180 -17.61 4.18 -1.84
C ARG A 180 -18.02 4.81 -3.17
N THR A 181 -17.37 4.35 -4.23
CA THR A 181 -17.54 4.88 -5.58
C THR A 181 -17.87 3.78 -6.56
N PHE A 182 -18.85 4.02 -7.42
CA PHE A 182 -19.25 3.12 -8.49
C PHE A 182 -18.80 3.68 -9.83
N LEU A 183 -18.10 2.84 -10.61
CA LEU A 183 -17.67 3.18 -11.96
C LEU A 183 -18.17 2.12 -12.95
N LEU A 184 -19.07 2.52 -13.84
CA LEU A 184 -19.53 1.68 -14.94
C LEU A 184 -18.78 2.07 -16.22
N THR A 185 -18.15 1.09 -16.86
CA THR A 185 -17.46 1.26 -18.14
C THR A 185 -18.14 0.38 -19.19
N ALA A 186 -18.32 0.93 -20.39
CA ALA A 186 -18.74 0.17 -21.57
C ALA A 186 -17.61 0.21 -22.59
N ASN A 187 -17.15 -0.96 -23.03
CA ASN A 187 -16.12 -1.09 -24.07
C ASN A 187 -16.75 -1.60 -25.35
N MET A 188 -16.48 -0.88 -26.45
CA MET A 188 -16.91 -1.24 -27.79
C MET A 188 -15.69 -1.59 -28.65
N HIS A 189 -15.74 -2.73 -29.31
CA HIS A 189 -14.73 -3.24 -30.25
C HIS A 189 -15.31 -3.22 -31.67
N PHE A 190 -14.62 -2.60 -32.60
CA PHE A 190 -15.03 -2.46 -34.01
C PHE A 190 -14.21 -3.35 -34.93
#